data_06f2ae70f3bee04928bd0b86a537749e
#
_entry.id   06f2ae70f3bee04928bd0b86a537749e
#
_cell.length_a   1.000
_cell.length_b   1.000
_cell.length_c   1.000
_cell.angle_alpha   90.00
_cell.angle_beta   90.00
_cell.angle_gamma   90.00
#
_symmetry.space_group_name_H-M   'P 1'
#
loop_
_entity.id
_entity.type
_entity.pdbx_description
1 polymer ?
#
loop_
_entity_poly.entity_id
_entity_poly.type
_entity_poly.pdbx_seq_one_letter_code
_entity_poly.pdbx_strand_id
1 'polypeptide(L)'
;MKLKKVWKLLALVSLIFLLISCGKKKEEKPLVMGLSPIANSEKLLEDAAPLYKMLGDDIGRPVEGYIATNYIGVVEALGTGTIDFALIPPFAYILANKKNGSEALLTSIGKNDEPGYYSVLLVRTDSGIEKVEDLKGKKVAFVDPSSTSGYIFPAVILMDHGIDVEQD
;
A
#
# COMPACT_ATOMS: atom_id res chain seq x y z
N MET A 1 -31.86 -57.37 -28.37
CA MET A 1 -31.82 -57.04 -26.90
C MET A 1 -30.48 -56.49 -26.37
N LYS A 2 -29.36 -56.86 -26.97
CA LYS A 2 -28.02 -56.44 -26.51
C LYS A 2 -27.66 -54.97 -26.83
N LEU A 3 -28.09 -54.45 -27.99
CA LEU A 3 -27.72 -53.06 -28.44
C LEU A 3 -28.33 -51.97 -27.57
N LYS A 4 -29.56 -52.12 -27.10
CA LYS A 4 -30.24 -51.16 -26.21
C LYS A 4 -29.58 -51.05 -24.83
N LYS A 5 -28.93 -52.14 -24.36
CA LYS A 5 -28.16 -52.12 -23.08
C LYS A 5 -26.85 -51.34 -23.22
N VAL A 6 -26.16 -51.49 -24.36
CA VAL A 6 -24.89 -50.77 -24.63
C VAL A 6 -25.13 -49.26 -24.73
N TRP A 7 -26.22 -48.83 -25.40
CA TRP A 7 -26.57 -47.42 -25.49
C TRP A 7 -26.90 -46.79 -24.12
N LYS A 8 -27.61 -47.55 -23.26
CA LYS A 8 -27.87 -47.08 -21.88
C LYS A 8 -26.59 -46.95 -21.04
N LEU A 9 -25.64 -47.87 -21.24
CA LEU A 9 -24.36 -47.83 -20.55
C LEU A 9 -23.50 -46.62 -21.00
N LEU A 10 -23.47 -46.37 -22.32
CA LEU A 10 -22.77 -45.20 -22.89
C LEU A 10 -23.38 -43.87 -22.44
N ALA A 11 -24.71 -43.79 -22.35
CA ALA A 11 -25.40 -42.61 -21.85
C ALA A 11 -25.13 -42.39 -20.36
N LEU A 12 -25.03 -43.44 -19.55
CA LEU A 12 -24.70 -43.36 -18.13
C LEU A 12 -23.27 -42.92 -17.91
N VAL A 13 -22.31 -43.43 -18.69
CA VAL A 13 -20.90 -43.03 -18.64
C VAL A 13 -20.71 -41.56 -19.08
N SER A 14 -21.43 -41.13 -20.14
CA SER A 14 -21.43 -39.73 -20.58
C SER A 14 -21.99 -38.78 -19.52
N LEU A 15 -23.03 -39.20 -18.79
CA LEU A 15 -23.61 -38.38 -17.69
C LEU A 15 -22.66 -38.27 -16.51
N ILE A 16 -21.86 -39.30 -16.20
CA ILE A 16 -20.84 -39.28 -15.14
C ILE A 16 -19.68 -38.33 -15.52
N PHE A 17 -19.28 -38.31 -16.81
CA PHE A 17 -18.26 -37.37 -17.27
C PHE A 17 -18.71 -35.89 -17.22
N LEU A 18 -19.98 -35.60 -17.38
CA LEU A 18 -20.55 -34.26 -17.24
C LEU A 18 -20.59 -33.80 -15.79
N LEU A 19 -20.70 -34.70 -14.82
CA LEU A 19 -20.69 -34.37 -13.38
C LEU A 19 -19.30 -34.12 -12.83
N ILE A 20 -18.22 -34.62 -13.44
CA ILE A 20 -16.84 -34.43 -13.04
C ILE A 20 -16.28 -33.10 -13.57
N SER A 21 -16.92 -32.46 -14.55
CA SER A 21 -16.48 -31.18 -15.12
C SER A 21 -16.83 -29.95 -14.27
N CYS A 22 -17.54 -30.13 -13.16
CA CYS A 22 -17.98 -29.02 -12.30
C CYS A 22 -17.18 -29.00 -11.01
N GLY A 23 -15.93 -28.47 -11.02
CA GLY A 23 -15.16 -28.42 -9.77
C GLY A 23 -13.80 -27.74 -9.80
N LYS A 24 -13.37 -27.11 -10.87
CA LYS A 24 -12.26 -26.19 -10.75
C LYS A 24 -12.81 -24.87 -10.19
N LYS A 25 -12.71 -24.69 -8.86
CA LYS A 25 -12.73 -23.34 -8.28
C LYS A 25 -11.76 -22.51 -9.11
N LYS A 26 -12.25 -21.51 -9.81
CA LYS A 26 -11.39 -20.54 -10.50
C LYS A 26 -10.56 -19.93 -9.39
N GLU A 27 -9.26 -20.21 -9.35
CA GLU A 27 -8.37 -19.51 -8.43
C GLU A 27 -8.53 -18.02 -8.73
N GLU A 28 -9.13 -17.31 -7.81
CA GLU A 28 -9.24 -15.86 -7.92
C GLU A 28 -7.83 -15.28 -7.83
N LYS A 29 -7.50 -14.39 -8.76
CA LYS A 29 -6.21 -13.70 -8.72
C LYS A 29 -6.06 -13.01 -7.35
N PRO A 30 -4.87 -13.04 -6.74
CA PRO A 30 -4.63 -12.31 -5.51
C PRO A 30 -5.03 -10.83 -5.64
N LEU A 31 -5.46 -10.24 -4.55
CA LEU A 31 -5.49 -8.79 -4.41
C LEU A 31 -4.07 -8.31 -4.09
N VAL A 32 -3.65 -7.23 -4.69
CA VAL A 32 -2.32 -6.67 -4.48
C VAL A 32 -2.41 -5.41 -3.61
N MET A 33 -1.78 -5.46 -2.44
CA MET A 33 -1.68 -4.35 -1.50
C MET A 33 -0.38 -3.58 -1.69
N GLY A 34 -0.47 -2.31 -2.07
CA GLY A 34 0.67 -1.42 -2.17
C GLY A 34 1.11 -0.86 -0.81
N LEU A 35 2.41 -0.81 -0.59
CA LEU A 35 3.03 -0.15 0.56
C LEU A 35 4.03 0.90 0.09
N SER A 36 4.10 2.02 0.81
CA SER A 36 5.16 3.02 0.60
C SER A 36 6.51 2.43 1.02
N PRO A 37 7.59 2.64 0.25
CA PRO A 37 8.89 2.07 0.54
C PRO A 37 9.48 2.65 1.84
N ILE A 38 10.29 1.82 2.52
CA ILE A 38 11.17 2.19 3.63
C ILE A 38 12.60 1.74 3.30
N ALA A 39 13.55 2.07 4.16
CA ALA A 39 14.97 1.77 3.96
C ALA A 39 15.26 0.27 3.71
N ASN A 40 14.43 -0.63 4.25
CA ASN A 40 14.52 -2.07 3.99
C ASN A 40 13.16 -2.62 3.53
N SER A 41 12.94 -2.56 2.21
CA SER A 41 11.68 -2.98 1.60
C SER A 41 11.43 -4.49 1.65
N GLU A 42 12.48 -5.32 1.60
CA GLU A 42 12.32 -6.78 1.74
C GLU A 42 11.80 -7.14 3.14
N LYS A 43 12.43 -6.55 4.17
CA LYS A 43 11.97 -6.74 5.55
C LYS A 43 10.55 -6.22 5.75
N LEU A 44 10.15 -5.12 5.10
CA LEU A 44 8.79 -4.61 5.19
C LEU A 44 7.77 -5.61 4.65
N LEU A 45 8.06 -6.28 3.52
CA LEU A 45 7.19 -7.32 2.97
C LEU A 45 7.05 -8.51 3.92
N GLU A 46 8.17 -8.95 4.53
CA GLU A 46 8.17 -10.03 5.51
C GLU A 46 7.36 -9.66 6.77
N ASP A 47 7.60 -8.47 7.34
CA ASP A 47 6.93 -7.98 8.53
C ASP A 47 5.42 -7.76 8.29
N ALA A 48 5.00 -7.44 7.06
CA ALA A 48 3.62 -7.26 6.68
C ALA A 48 2.90 -8.58 6.30
N ALA A 49 3.60 -9.71 6.16
CA ALA A 49 3.01 -10.99 5.78
C ALA A 49 1.83 -11.43 6.68
N PRO A 50 1.86 -11.26 8.03
CA PRO A 50 0.71 -11.56 8.87
C PRO A 50 -0.53 -10.71 8.54
N LEU A 51 -0.34 -9.44 8.15
CA LEU A 51 -1.43 -8.55 7.72
C LEU A 51 -2.07 -9.05 6.42
N TYR A 52 -1.26 -9.43 5.42
CA TYR A 52 -1.78 -9.96 4.16
C TYR A 52 -2.58 -11.25 4.39
N LYS A 53 -2.06 -12.14 5.27
CA LYS A 53 -2.78 -13.35 5.61
C LYS A 53 -4.12 -13.06 6.29
N MET A 54 -4.15 -12.16 7.26
CA MET A 54 -5.36 -11.77 7.99
C MET A 54 -6.40 -11.18 7.02
N LEU A 55 -6.00 -10.23 6.19
CA LEU A 55 -6.88 -9.63 5.17
C LEU A 55 -7.39 -10.68 4.19
N GLY A 56 -6.52 -11.58 3.74
CA GLY A 56 -6.90 -12.66 2.82
C GLY A 56 -7.92 -13.62 3.42
N ASP A 57 -7.76 -13.97 4.68
CA ASP A 57 -8.70 -14.83 5.42
C ASP A 57 -10.07 -14.14 5.56
N ASP A 58 -10.10 -12.84 5.90
CA ASP A 58 -11.33 -12.08 6.11
C ASP A 58 -12.07 -11.80 4.78
N ILE A 59 -11.34 -11.49 3.73
CA ILE A 59 -11.91 -11.19 2.39
C ILE A 59 -12.28 -12.47 1.65
N GLY A 60 -11.69 -13.63 2.01
CA GLY A 60 -11.86 -14.90 1.32
C GLY A 60 -11.09 -14.99 0.00
N ARG A 61 -10.08 -14.16 -0.21
CA ARG A 61 -9.25 -14.05 -1.41
C ARG A 61 -7.80 -13.77 -1.02
N PRO A 62 -6.79 -14.42 -1.65
CA PRO A 62 -5.39 -14.15 -1.32
C PRO A 62 -5.03 -12.67 -1.45
N VAL A 63 -4.18 -12.17 -0.54
CA VAL A 63 -3.61 -10.83 -0.59
C VAL A 63 -2.09 -10.94 -0.68
N GLU A 64 -1.48 -10.18 -1.59
CA GLU A 64 -0.03 -10.11 -1.80
C GLU A 64 0.45 -8.67 -1.63
N GLY A 65 1.68 -8.51 -1.15
CA GLY A 65 2.29 -7.19 -0.96
C GLY A 65 3.06 -6.72 -2.19
N TYR A 66 3.01 -5.43 -2.44
CA TYR A 66 3.79 -4.74 -3.47
C TYR A 66 4.45 -3.50 -2.86
N ILE A 67 5.73 -3.28 -3.14
CA ILE A 67 6.44 -2.06 -2.76
C ILE A 67 6.96 -1.38 -4.02
N ALA A 68 6.56 -0.12 -4.21
CA ALA A 68 7.08 0.72 -5.28
C ALA A 68 8.47 1.27 -4.93
N THR A 69 9.15 1.87 -5.90
CA THR A 69 10.47 2.51 -5.70
C THR A 69 10.40 3.81 -4.89
N ASN A 70 9.25 4.49 -4.94
CA ASN A 70 8.96 5.73 -4.20
C ASN A 70 7.45 5.86 -3.96
N TYR A 71 7.02 6.88 -3.23
CA TYR A 71 5.62 7.07 -2.88
C TYR A 71 4.73 7.38 -4.07
N ILE A 72 5.25 8.14 -5.05
CA ILE A 72 4.53 8.42 -6.30
C ILE A 72 4.32 7.14 -7.11
N GLY A 73 5.28 6.22 -7.08
CA GLY A 73 5.14 4.91 -7.72
C GLY A 73 3.94 4.11 -7.20
N VAL A 74 3.58 4.25 -5.91
CA VAL A 74 2.35 3.63 -5.37
C VAL A 74 1.09 4.29 -5.96
N VAL A 75 1.09 5.62 -6.09
CA VAL A 75 0.00 6.39 -6.71
C VAL A 75 -0.21 5.96 -8.17
N GLU A 76 0.89 5.79 -8.93
CA GLU A 76 0.84 5.32 -10.32
C GLU A 76 0.31 3.87 -10.40
N ALA A 77 0.80 3.00 -9.52
CA ALA A 77 0.39 1.61 -9.47
C ALA A 77 -1.12 1.44 -9.18
N LEU A 78 -1.69 2.30 -8.33
CA LEU A 78 -3.14 2.39 -8.12
C LEU A 78 -3.86 2.80 -9.41
N GLY A 79 -3.37 3.84 -10.09
CA GLY A 79 -3.99 4.35 -11.32
C GLY A 79 -3.94 3.38 -12.50
N THR A 80 -2.91 2.51 -12.56
CA THR A 80 -2.76 1.50 -13.62
C THR A 80 -3.43 0.16 -13.30
N GLY A 81 -3.96 -0.01 -12.07
CA GLY A 81 -4.49 -1.29 -11.61
C GLY A 81 -3.41 -2.36 -11.39
N THR A 82 -2.14 -1.96 -11.24
CA THR A 82 -1.06 -2.85 -10.84
C THR A 82 -1.25 -3.30 -9.39
N ILE A 83 -1.80 -2.44 -8.55
CA ILE A 83 -2.24 -2.74 -7.18
C ILE A 83 -3.73 -2.41 -7.04
N ASP A 84 -4.41 -3.14 -6.18
CA ASP A 84 -5.85 -2.98 -5.96
C ASP A 84 -6.14 -1.97 -4.85
N PHE A 85 -5.30 -1.91 -3.82
CA PHE A 85 -5.41 -0.97 -2.70
C PHE A 85 -4.03 -0.71 -2.09
N ALA A 86 -3.91 0.32 -1.25
CA ALA A 86 -2.62 0.71 -0.68
C ALA A 86 -2.75 1.34 0.71
N LEU A 87 -1.69 1.19 1.50
CA LEU A 87 -1.45 1.98 2.70
C LEU A 87 -0.47 3.10 2.35
N ILE A 88 -0.97 4.33 2.30
CA ILE A 88 -0.22 5.51 1.86
C ILE A 88 -0.41 6.70 2.81
N PRO A 89 0.55 7.63 2.89
CA PRO A 89 0.41 8.83 3.70
C PRO A 89 -0.63 9.80 3.11
N PRO A 90 -1.17 10.73 3.93
CA PRO A 90 -2.26 11.62 3.51
C PRO A 90 -2.00 12.42 2.24
N PHE A 91 -0.79 12.96 2.05
CA PHE A 91 -0.48 13.73 0.84
C PHE A 91 -0.45 12.84 -0.42
N ALA A 92 0.12 11.65 -0.33
CA ALA A 92 0.08 10.68 -1.43
C ALA A 92 -1.36 10.25 -1.76
N TYR A 93 -2.25 10.15 -0.74
CA TYR A 93 -3.68 9.93 -0.96
C TYR A 93 -4.33 11.07 -1.74
N ILE A 94 -4.04 12.34 -1.39
CA ILE A 94 -4.56 13.49 -2.12
C ILE A 94 -4.15 13.43 -3.61
N LEU A 95 -2.90 13.05 -3.88
CA LEU A 95 -2.40 12.88 -5.24
C LEU A 95 -3.11 11.74 -5.97
N ALA A 96 -3.28 10.58 -5.33
CA ALA A 96 -3.98 9.43 -5.89
C ALA A 96 -5.45 9.77 -6.19
N ASN A 97 -6.16 10.41 -5.25
CA ASN A 97 -7.54 10.84 -5.46
C ASN A 97 -7.67 11.80 -6.65
N LYS A 98 -6.81 12.84 -6.72
CA LYS A 98 -6.84 13.82 -7.83
C LYS A 98 -6.47 13.20 -9.18
N LYS A 99 -5.53 12.25 -9.22
CA LYS A 99 -4.98 11.71 -10.45
C LYS A 99 -5.80 10.57 -11.03
N ASN A 100 -6.30 9.70 -10.18
CA ASN A 100 -6.94 8.46 -10.62
C ASN A 100 -8.26 8.12 -9.90
N GLY A 101 -8.76 9.03 -9.05
CA GLY A 101 -10.04 8.84 -8.37
C GLY A 101 -10.00 7.84 -7.20
N SER A 102 -8.80 7.48 -6.68
CA SER A 102 -8.70 6.59 -5.51
C SER A 102 -9.47 7.15 -4.32
N GLU A 103 -10.15 6.27 -3.59
CA GLU A 103 -10.95 6.62 -2.42
C GLU A 103 -10.32 6.09 -1.14
N ALA A 104 -10.43 6.84 -0.04
CA ALA A 104 -10.00 6.37 1.27
C ALA A 104 -11.09 5.47 1.86
N LEU A 105 -10.76 4.22 2.14
CA LEU A 105 -11.65 3.25 2.79
C LEU A 105 -11.53 3.30 4.31
N LEU A 106 -10.31 3.46 4.81
CA LEU A 106 -9.97 3.43 6.23
C LEU A 106 -8.86 4.46 6.52
N THR A 107 -8.79 4.88 7.77
CA THR A 107 -7.63 5.60 8.30
C THR A 107 -7.05 4.83 9.49
N SER A 108 -5.73 4.84 9.63
CA SER A 108 -5.09 4.26 10.81
C SER A 108 -5.32 5.15 12.02
N ILE A 109 -5.62 4.52 13.15
CA ILE A 109 -5.72 5.18 14.45
C ILE A 109 -4.47 4.79 15.24
N GLY A 110 -3.82 5.79 15.85
CA GLY A 110 -2.64 5.59 16.67
C GLY A 110 -2.95 4.94 18.03
N LYS A 111 -1.93 4.71 18.85
CA LYS A 111 -2.13 4.33 20.24
C LYS A 111 -2.94 5.42 20.93
N ASN A 112 -3.85 5.02 21.82
CA ASN A 112 -4.79 5.89 22.55
C ASN A 112 -5.91 6.51 21.69
N ASP A 113 -6.29 5.86 20.60
CA ASP A 113 -7.39 6.29 19.71
C ASP A 113 -7.19 7.70 19.11
N GLU A 114 -5.93 8.15 18.99
CA GLU A 114 -5.61 9.41 18.34
C GLU A 114 -5.67 9.26 16.82
N PRO A 115 -6.47 10.10 16.12
CA PRO A 115 -6.65 10.01 14.68
C PRO A 115 -5.50 10.63 13.87
N GLY A 116 -4.39 10.98 14.50
CA GLY A 116 -3.28 11.66 13.87
C GLY A 116 -1.93 11.38 14.50
N TYR A 117 -0.90 12.02 13.99
CA TYR A 117 0.47 11.99 14.50
C TYR A 117 1.19 13.30 14.19
N TYR A 118 2.32 13.52 14.82
CA TYR A 118 3.11 14.73 14.65
C TYR A 118 4.27 14.51 13.68
N SER A 119 4.53 15.54 12.86
CA SER A 119 5.82 15.68 12.18
C SER A 119 6.82 16.28 13.14
N VAL A 120 8.04 15.76 13.15
CA VAL A 120 9.10 16.25 14.03
C VAL A 120 10.39 16.45 13.25
N LEU A 121 11.13 17.52 13.60
CA LEU A 121 12.50 17.75 13.15
C LEU A 121 13.45 17.23 14.22
N LEU A 122 14.33 16.31 13.86
CA LEU A 122 15.29 15.71 14.78
C LEU A 122 16.67 16.32 14.56
N VAL A 123 17.30 16.70 15.64
CA VAL A 123 18.69 17.22 15.65
C VAL A 123 19.54 16.43 16.64
N ARG A 124 20.84 16.41 16.41
CA ARG A 124 21.78 15.85 17.40
C ARG A 124 21.84 16.75 18.63
N THR A 125 21.96 16.16 19.79
CA THR A 125 22.04 16.89 21.07
C THR A 125 23.25 17.80 21.17
N ASP A 126 24.32 17.49 20.44
CA ASP A 126 25.57 18.26 20.37
C ASP A 126 25.63 19.21 19.16
N SER A 127 24.54 19.42 18.43
CA SER A 127 24.51 20.26 17.22
C SER A 127 24.50 21.76 17.49
N GLY A 128 24.10 22.19 18.69
CA GLY A 128 23.83 23.58 19.01
C GLY A 128 22.58 24.16 18.35
N ILE A 129 21.74 23.34 17.74
CA ILE A 129 20.46 23.73 17.15
C ILE A 129 19.37 23.59 18.22
N GLU A 130 18.78 24.72 18.63
CA GLU A 130 17.77 24.77 19.70
C GLU A 130 16.41 25.21 19.19
N LYS A 131 16.34 25.85 18.02
CA LYS A 131 15.12 26.37 17.38
C LYS A 131 15.20 26.26 15.87
N VAL A 132 14.05 26.42 15.20
CA VAL A 132 13.93 26.23 13.76
C VAL A 132 14.84 27.15 12.96
N GLU A 133 15.01 28.41 13.40
CA GLU A 133 15.83 29.41 12.71
C GLU A 133 17.32 29.01 12.67
N ASP A 134 17.79 28.20 13.62
CA ASP A 134 19.18 27.73 13.66
C ASP A 134 19.48 26.71 12.53
N LEU A 135 18.45 26.26 11.84
CA LEU A 135 18.57 25.36 10.68
C LEU A 135 18.97 26.08 9.39
N LYS A 136 18.93 27.43 9.36
CA LYS A 136 19.33 28.17 8.17
C LYS A 136 20.79 27.90 7.82
N GLY A 137 21.01 27.54 6.54
CA GLY A 137 22.33 27.14 6.03
C GLY A 137 22.81 25.76 6.52
N LYS A 138 21.95 24.95 7.13
CA LYS A 138 22.28 23.60 7.57
C LYS A 138 21.75 22.58 6.57
N LYS A 139 22.38 21.40 6.55
CA LYS A 139 21.90 20.28 5.74
C LYS A 139 20.75 19.58 6.45
N VAL A 140 19.59 19.54 5.82
CA VAL A 140 18.40 18.84 6.29
C VAL A 140 18.15 17.62 5.41
N ALA A 141 17.92 16.46 6.03
CA ALA A 141 17.53 15.25 5.33
C ALA A 141 16.00 15.11 5.37
N PHE A 142 15.39 15.08 4.21
CA PHE A 142 13.96 14.80 4.05
C PHE A 142 13.74 13.35 3.66
N VAL A 143 12.50 12.89 3.77
CA VAL A 143 12.05 11.60 3.26
C VAL A 143 11.72 11.76 1.76
N ASP A 144 10.65 11.16 1.29
CA ASP A 144 10.14 11.30 -0.07
C ASP A 144 9.40 12.65 -0.22
N PRO A 145 9.52 13.36 -1.36
CA PRO A 145 8.82 14.65 -1.59
C PRO A 145 7.30 14.59 -1.43
N SER A 146 6.68 13.42 -1.55
CA SER A 146 5.26 13.22 -1.29
C SER A 146 4.94 12.70 0.13
N SER A 147 5.94 12.65 1.01
CA SER A 147 5.73 12.31 2.42
C SER A 147 5.13 13.49 3.17
N THR A 148 3.97 13.30 3.79
CA THR A 148 3.28 14.34 4.56
C THR A 148 4.12 14.85 5.72
N SER A 149 4.62 13.95 6.59
CA SER A 149 5.37 14.31 7.79
C SER A 149 6.87 14.37 7.58
N GLY A 150 7.40 13.73 6.55
CA GLY A 150 8.83 13.67 6.28
C GLY A 150 9.31 14.69 5.24
N TYR A 151 8.40 15.42 4.59
CA TYR A 151 8.74 16.48 3.64
C TYR A 151 7.78 17.66 3.73
N ILE A 152 6.49 17.48 3.46
CA ILE A 152 5.54 18.59 3.26
C ILE A 152 5.46 19.47 4.53
N PHE A 153 5.16 18.90 5.69
CA PHE A 153 5.06 19.67 6.93
C PHE A 153 6.39 20.25 7.39
N PRO A 154 7.52 19.53 7.41
CA PRO A 154 8.81 20.11 7.68
C PRO A 154 9.16 21.28 6.74
N ALA A 155 8.92 21.12 5.43
CA ALA A 155 9.20 22.19 4.47
C ALA A 155 8.35 23.44 4.75
N VAL A 156 7.06 23.29 5.02
CA VAL A 156 6.17 24.42 5.37
C VAL A 156 6.64 25.10 6.65
N ILE A 157 7.00 24.32 7.69
CA ILE A 157 7.52 24.89 8.95
C ILE A 157 8.81 25.70 8.70
N LEU A 158 9.73 25.18 7.90
CA LEU A 158 10.96 25.91 7.55
C LEU A 158 10.67 27.21 6.79
N MET A 159 9.78 27.15 5.81
CA MET A 159 9.36 28.31 5.01
C MET A 159 8.68 29.38 5.88
N ASP A 160 7.83 29.00 6.83
CA ASP A 160 7.19 29.93 7.80
C ASP A 160 8.21 30.66 8.70
N HIS A 161 9.39 30.05 8.88
CA HIS A 161 10.52 30.65 9.61
C HIS A 161 11.56 31.31 8.69
N GLY A 162 11.20 31.56 7.42
CA GLY A 162 12.04 32.28 6.47
C GLY A 162 13.24 31.48 5.95
N ILE A 163 13.15 30.14 5.97
CA ILE A 163 14.16 29.23 5.42
C ILE A 163 13.59 28.61 4.14
N ASP A 164 14.22 28.89 2.99
CA ASP A 164 13.84 28.31 1.71
C ASP A 164 14.54 26.94 1.55
N VAL A 165 13.76 25.89 1.49
CA VAL A 165 14.26 24.50 1.44
C VAL A 165 14.99 24.16 0.14
N GLU A 166 14.87 25.00 -0.89
CA GLU A 166 15.55 24.82 -2.19
C GLU A 166 16.80 25.70 -2.32
N GLN A 167 16.93 26.77 -1.52
CA GLN A 167 17.98 27.78 -1.67
C GLN A 167 18.89 27.92 -0.43
N ASP A 168 18.39 27.67 0.76
CA ASP A 168 19.08 27.75 2.03
C ASP A 168 19.60 26.39 2.48
#